data_0f085a9baf61027d84b874a7feb2f714
#
_entry.id   0f085a9baf61027d84b874a7feb2f714
#
_cell.length_a   1.000
_cell.length_b   1.000
_cell.length_c   1.000
_cell.angle_alpha   90.00
_cell.angle_beta   90.00
_cell.angle_gamma   90.00
#
_symmetry.space_group_name_H-M   'P 1'
#
loop_
_entity.id
_entity.type
_entity.pdbx_description
1 polymer ?
#
loop_
_entity_poly.entity_id
_entity_poly.type
_entity_poly.pdbx_seq_one_letter_code
_entity_poly.pdbx_strand_id
1 'polypeptide(L)'
;LVIIQYTASMILLCGTLIVFAQLNFMRSQSLGVKTDQTLVIKFPGRTDGLNVKLEAMKKAIMRLPLVHSVAASGAVPGEEVATFLSNRRTNDALKQNRLYEMLACDPDYIEAYGLQVIAGRGFSEEYGDDVDKLVINETAVRNLGFASNDEAIGELVTVECTDAPMQIIGVVKDYHQQALSKNYTPIMLIHKDKIDWLPQRYISIVMTSGNPR
;
A
#
# COMPACT_ATOMS: atom_id res chain seq x y z
N LEU A 1 -0.29 23.37 -50.42
CA LEU A 1 -1.38 23.21 -49.42
C LEU A 1 -1.62 21.73 -49.12
N VAL A 2 -1.82 20.87 -50.13
CA VAL A 2 -2.11 19.43 -50.00
C VAL A 2 -1.03 18.68 -49.22
N ILE A 3 0.25 18.92 -49.52
CA ILE A 3 1.38 18.25 -48.80
C ILE A 3 1.36 18.59 -47.32
N ILE A 4 1.13 19.83 -46.95
CA ILE A 4 1.08 20.27 -45.55
C ILE A 4 -0.09 19.57 -44.82
N GLN A 5 -1.23 19.45 -45.50
CA GLN A 5 -2.42 18.76 -44.95
C GLN A 5 -2.15 17.27 -44.70
N TYR A 6 -1.54 16.57 -45.67
CA TYR A 6 -1.18 15.16 -45.47
C TYR A 6 -0.14 14.96 -44.38
N THR A 7 0.87 15.83 -44.30
CA THR A 7 1.90 15.78 -43.27
C THR A 7 1.27 15.97 -41.88
N ALA A 8 0.41 16.96 -41.70
CA ALA A 8 -0.29 17.19 -40.45
C ALA A 8 -1.19 15.99 -40.07
N SER A 9 -1.93 15.44 -41.03
CA SER A 9 -2.76 14.25 -40.78
C SER A 9 -1.94 13.03 -40.38
N MET A 10 -0.79 12.80 -41.01
CA MET A 10 0.13 11.71 -40.67
C MET A 10 0.68 11.86 -39.25
N ILE A 11 1.11 13.07 -38.87
CA ILE A 11 1.61 13.36 -37.53
C ILE A 11 0.52 13.06 -36.47
N LEU A 12 -0.70 13.51 -36.71
CA LEU A 12 -1.82 13.27 -35.80
C LEU A 12 -2.15 11.80 -35.69
N LEU A 13 -2.16 11.08 -36.81
CA LEU A 13 -2.44 9.63 -36.85
C LEU A 13 -1.37 8.87 -36.05
N CYS A 14 -0.08 9.13 -36.35
CA CYS A 14 1.04 8.49 -35.64
C CYS A 14 1.00 8.80 -34.12
N GLY A 15 0.76 10.07 -33.78
CA GLY A 15 0.61 10.47 -32.38
C GLY A 15 -0.51 9.74 -31.66
N THR A 16 -1.69 9.62 -32.31
CA THR A 16 -2.83 8.88 -31.76
C THR A 16 -2.50 7.39 -31.55
N LEU A 17 -1.85 6.76 -32.52
CA LEU A 17 -1.46 5.35 -32.41
C LEU A 17 -0.46 5.10 -31.30
N ILE A 18 0.52 6.02 -31.13
CA ILE A 18 1.50 5.93 -30.02
C ILE A 18 0.79 6.04 -28.67
N VAL A 19 -0.09 7.05 -28.49
CA VAL A 19 -0.84 7.21 -27.25
C VAL A 19 -1.72 6.00 -26.96
N PHE A 20 -2.40 5.47 -27.98
CA PHE A 20 -3.21 4.26 -27.84
C PHE A 20 -2.38 3.04 -27.40
N ALA A 21 -1.21 2.84 -28.00
CA ALA A 21 -0.29 1.78 -27.64
C ALA A 21 0.22 1.93 -26.20
N GLN A 22 0.55 3.16 -25.78
CA GLN A 22 0.97 3.48 -24.41
C GLN A 22 -0.15 3.19 -23.39
N LEU A 23 -1.38 3.60 -23.68
CA LEU A 23 -2.54 3.32 -22.82
C LEU A 23 -2.80 1.82 -22.68
N ASN A 24 -2.72 1.07 -23.76
CA ASN A 24 -2.87 -0.37 -23.71
C ASN A 24 -1.75 -1.04 -22.92
N PHE A 25 -0.52 -0.59 -23.10
CA PHE A 25 0.61 -1.07 -22.30
C PHE A 25 0.39 -0.81 -20.81
N MET A 26 0.01 0.41 -20.43
CA MET A 26 -0.25 0.76 -19.01
C MET A 26 -1.39 -0.07 -18.42
N ARG A 27 -2.46 -0.34 -19.18
CA ARG A 27 -3.58 -1.18 -18.74
C ARG A 27 -3.21 -2.66 -18.57
N SER A 28 -2.23 -3.13 -19.33
CA SER A 28 -1.78 -4.53 -19.26
C SER A 28 -0.75 -4.79 -18.15
N GLN A 29 -0.18 -3.74 -17.56
CA GLN A 29 0.78 -3.88 -16.48
C GLN A 29 0.09 -4.27 -15.17
N SER A 30 0.66 -5.27 -14.49
CA SER A 30 0.20 -5.64 -13.16
C SER A 30 0.65 -4.59 -12.14
N LEU A 31 -0.29 -4.05 -11.39
CA LEU A 31 0.01 -3.16 -10.27
C LEU A 31 0.63 -3.88 -9.07
N GLY A 32 0.64 -5.23 -9.09
CA GLY A 32 1.06 -6.04 -7.94
C GLY A 32 0.01 -6.10 -6.82
N VAL A 33 -1.18 -5.54 -7.07
CA VAL A 33 -2.32 -5.52 -6.14
C VAL A 33 -3.60 -5.92 -6.87
N LYS A 34 -4.55 -6.47 -6.12
CA LYS A 34 -5.90 -6.76 -6.61
C LYS A 34 -6.79 -5.56 -6.32
N THR A 35 -7.27 -4.91 -7.36
CA THR A 35 -8.21 -3.77 -7.24
C THR A 35 -9.58 -4.08 -7.84
N ASP A 36 -9.72 -5.24 -8.47
CA ASP A 36 -10.97 -5.65 -9.08
C ASP A 36 -12.05 -5.82 -8.02
N GLN A 37 -13.23 -5.28 -8.29
CA GLN A 37 -14.39 -5.36 -7.40
C GLN A 37 -14.17 -4.77 -5.99
N THR A 38 -13.25 -3.82 -5.86
CA THR A 38 -12.98 -3.12 -4.61
C THR A 38 -13.65 -1.74 -4.63
N LEU A 39 -14.59 -1.54 -3.70
CA LEU A 39 -15.20 -0.23 -3.44
C LEU A 39 -14.39 0.48 -2.35
N VAL A 40 -13.90 1.67 -2.65
CA VAL A 40 -13.13 2.48 -1.71
C VAL A 40 -13.95 3.68 -1.23
N ILE A 41 -14.07 3.82 0.08
CA ILE A 41 -14.72 4.96 0.72
C ILE A 41 -13.64 5.80 1.39
N LYS A 42 -13.53 7.07 1.00
CA LYS A 42 -12.60 8.04 1.60
C LYS A 42 -13.32 8.89 2.63
N PHE A 43 -12.76 8.99 3.82
CA PHE A 43 -13.28 9.82 4.90
C PHE A 43 -12.57 11.17 4.93
N PRO A 44 -13.32 12.26 5.21
CA PRO A 44 -12.72 13.58 5.36
C PRO A 44 -11.93 13.66 6.66
N GLY A 45 -10.64 13.79 6.54
CA GLY A 45 -9.72 14.24 7.57
C GLY A 45 -9.76 13.52 8.93
N ARG A 46 -9.02 14.08 9.87
CA ARG A 46 -8.95 13.62 11.26
C ARG A 46 -10.21 14.08 12.00
N THR A 47 -11.04 13.14 12.43
CA THR A 47 -12.23 13.39 13.25
C THR A 47 -12.08 12.59 14.54
N ASP A 48 -12.30 13.24 15.69
CA ASP A 48 -12.24 12.55 16.97
C ASP A 48 -13.20 11.36 17.03
N GLY A 49 -12.69 10.22 17.49
CA GLY A 49 -13.43 8.96 17.54
C GLY A 49 -13.66 8.30 16.17
N LEU A 50 -12.95 8.74 15.13
CA LEU A 50 -13.07 8.14 13.79
C LEU A 50 -12.73 6.64 13.80
N ASN A 51 -11.67 6.24 14.49
CA ASN A 51 -11.25 4.84 14.54
C ASN A 51 -12.33 3.92 15.12
N VAL A 52 -13.02 4.34 16.17
CA VAL A 52 -14.14 3.58 16.76
C VAL A 52 -15.30 3.45 15.78
N LYS A 53 -15.63 4.55 15.08
CA LYS A 53 -16.69 4.55 14.05
C LYS A 53 -16.32 3.68 12.87
N LEU A 54 -15.05 3.69 12.43
CA LEU A 54 -14.55 2.86 11.34
C LEU A 54 -14.66 1.36 11.69
N GLU A 55 -14.28 0.98 12.89
CA GLU A 55 -14.42 -0.40 13.37
C GLU A 55 -15.89 -0.86 13.41
N ALA A 56 -16.79 -0.03 13.94
CA ALA A 56 -18.22 -0.33 13.95
C ALA A 56 -18.78 -0.47 12.53
N MET A 57 -18.37 0.43 11.64
CA MET A 57 -18.77 0.41 10.23
C MET A 57 -18.21 -0.82 9.51
N LYS A 58 -16.93 -1.16 9.71
CA LYS A 58 -16.32 -2.38 9.17
C LYS A 58 -17.11 -3.62 9.57
N LYS A 59 -17.43 -3.77 10.87
CA LYS A 59 -18.23 -4.91 11.38
C LYS A 59 -19.63 -4.95 10.78
N ALA A 60 -20.26 -3.80 10.54
CA ALA A 60 -21.57 -3.74 9.90
C ALA A 60 -21.51 -4.15 8.41
N ILE A 61 -20.51 -3.68 7.69
CA ILE A 61 -20.31 -3.97 6.26
C ILE A 61 -19.97 -5.46 6.05
N MET A 62 -19.14 -6.05 6.90
CA MET A 62 -18.78 -7.47 6.84
C MET A 62 -19.98 -8.43 6.97
N ARG A 63 -21.12 -7.97 7.50
CA ARG A 63 -22.35 -8.76 7.59
C ARG A 63 -23.13 -8.83 6.28
N LEU A 64 -22.77 -8.05 5.29
CA LEU A 64 -23.45 -8.03 3.99
C LEU A 64 -23.02 -9.24 3.16
N PRO A 65 -23.96 -9.97 2.54
CA PRO A 65 -23.67 -11.26 1.88
C PRO A 65 -22.79 -11.14 0.61
N LEU A 66 -22.64 -9.95 0.07
CA LEU A 66 -21.83 -9.67 -1.12
C LEU A 66 -20.41 -9.17 -0.77
N VAL A 67 -20.09 -9.04 0.50
CA VAL A 67 -18.79 -8.56 0.97
C VAL A 67 -17.90 -9.76 1.29
N HIS A 68 -16.71 -9.78 0.70
CA HIS A 68 -15.68 -10.78 0.96
C HIS A 68 -14.77 -10.37 2.10
N SER A 69 -14.24 -9.15 2.04
CA SER A 69 -13.37 -8.58 3.09
C SER A 69 -13.51 -7.06 3.15
N VAL A 70 -13.15 -6.50 4.30
CA VAL A 70 -13.13 -5.05 4.51
C VAL A 70 -11.83 -4.68 5.22
N ALA A 71 -11.08 -3.74 4.65
CA ALA A 71 -9.85 -3.25 5.22
C ALA A 71 -9.91 -1.74 5.47
N ALA A 72 -9.29 -1.29 6.56
CA ALA A 72 -9.12 0.12 6.87
C ALA A 72 -7.64 0.52 6.75
N SER A 73 -7.36 1.67 6.13
CA SER A 73 -5.99 2.11 5.88
C SER A 73 -5.84 3.62 5.78
N GLY A 74 -4.60 4.10 5.91
CA GLY A 74 -4.23 5.50 5.73
C GLY A 74 -4.11 5.91 4.26
N ALA A 75 -3.82 4.96 3.36
CA ALA A 75 -3.78 5.14 1.92
C ALA A 75 -4.22 3.86 1.21
N VAL A 76 -4.60 3.97 -0.04
CA VAL A 76 -4.99 2.85 -0.90
C VAL A 76 -4.10 2.81 -2.14
N PRO A 77 -3.89 1.66 -2.80
CA PRO A 77 -3.16 1.60 -4.06
C PRO A 77 -3.74 2.57 -5.09
N GLY A 78 -2.86 3.33 -5.76
CA GLY A 78 -3.22 4.42 -6.66
C GLY A 78 -3.20 5.81 -6.02
N GLU A 79 -3.20 5.91 -4.70
CA GLU A 79 -3.07 7.17 -3.96
C GLU A 79 -1.67 7.31 -3.34
N GLU A 80 -1.19 8.53 -3.20
CA GLU A 80 0.10 8.81 -2.57
C GLU A 80 0.01 8.61 -1.05
N VAL A 81 0.99 7.92 -0.47
CA VAL A 81 1.11 7.85 0.99
C VAL A 81 1.60 9.21 1.48
N ALA A 82 0.75 9.90 2.22
CA ALA A 82 1.03 11.28 2.63
C ALA A 82 2.05 11.40 3.78
N THR A 83 2.41 10.29 4.41
CA THR A 83 3.28 10.29 5.60
C THR A 83 4.62 9.65 5.30
N PHE A 84 5.68 10.40 5.55
CA PHE A 84 7.06 9.96 5.44
C PHE A 84 7.71 10.09 6.81
N LEU A 85 8.33 9.02 7.30
CA LEU A 85 9.12 9.02 8.53
C LEU A 85 10.57 8.63 8.24
N SER A 86 11.45 9.17 9.07
CA SER A 86 12.89 8.96 8.98
C SER A 86 13.28 7.74 9.84
N ASN A 87 13.54 6.62 9.19
CA ASN A 87 13.73 5.33 9.85
C ASN A 87 15.11 4.76 9.52
N ARG A 88 15.60 3.86 10.36
CA ARG A 88 16.87 3.13 10.16
C ARG A 88 16.82 1.75 10.80
N ARG A 89 17.66 0.85 10.33
CA ARG A 89 17.97 -0.39 11.06
C ARG A 89 18.55 -0.03 12.43
N THR A 90 18.05 -0.61 13.50
CA THR A 90 18.46 -0.25 14.89
C THR A 90 19.95 -0.50 15.10
N ASN A 91 20.49 -1.60 14.53
CA ASN A 91 21.89 -1.99 14.66
C ASN A 91 22.78 -1.45 13.51
N ASP A 92 22.32 -0.45 12.76
CA ASP A 92 23.13 0.18 11.72
C ASP A 92 24.31 0.95 12.33
N ALA A 93 25.54 0.52 12.00
CA ALA A 93 26.78 1.13 12.46
C ALA A 93 26.90 2.61 12.05
N LEU A 94 26.36 2.96 10.89
CA LEU A 94 26.39 4.31 10.34
C LEU A 94 25.25 5.20 10.87
N LYS A 95 24.26 4.63 11.52
CA LYS A 95 23.05 5.30 12.03
C LYS A 95 22.40 6.21 10.99
N GLN A 96 22.39 5.78 9.73
CA GLN A 96 21.83 6.56 8.64
C GLN A 96 20.33 6.43 8.60
N ASN A 97 19.65 7.52 8.92
CA ASN A 97 18.21 7.63 8.72
C ASN A 97 17.89 7.83 7.23
N ARG A 98 16.85 7.15 6.76
CA ARG A 98 16.29 7.33 5.40
C ARG A 98 14.78 7.48 5.48
N LEU A 99 14.20 8.15 4.50
CA LEU A 99 12.76 8.35 4.43
C LEU A 99 12.05 7.11 3.90
N TYR A 100 10.97 6.74 4.57
CA TYR A 100 10.08 5.64 4.19
C TYR A 100 8.64 6.13 4.21
N GLU A 101 7.85 5.67 3.25
CA GLU A 101 6.41 5.84 3.27
C GLU A 101 5.81 5.00 4.41
N MET A 102 5.09 5.64 5.33
CA MET A 102 4.46 4.98 6.47
C MET A 102 2.96 4.86 6.22
N LEU A 103 2.50 3.63 6.04
CA LEU A 103 1.11 3.34 5.76
C LEU A 103 0.48 2.61 6.95
N ALA A 104 -0.37 3.31 7.71
CA ALA A 104 -1.16 2.67 8.76
C ALA A 104 -2.27 1.82 8.13
N CYS A 105 -2.36 0.58 8.55
CA CYS A 105 -3.39 -0.33 8.07
C CYS A 105 -3.84 -1.31 9.16
N ASP A 106 -5.01 -1.86 8.97
CA ASP A 106 -5.50 -2.98 9.77
C ASP A 106 -4.94 -4.32 9.25
N PRO A 107 -5.09 -5.44 10.01
CA PRO A 107 -4.59 -6.74 9.61
C PRO A 107 -5.12 -7.24 8.26
N ASP A 108 -6.34 -6.84 7.89
CA ASP A 108 -7.00 -7.33 6.67
C ASP A 108 -6.49 -6.65 5.39
N TYR A 109 -5.69 -5.57 5.50
CA TYR A 109 -5.22 -4.80 4.34
C TYR A 109 -4.42 -5.63 3.33
N ILE A 110 -3.51 -6.48 3.83
CA ILE A 110 -2.63 -7.30 2.99
C ILE A 110 -3.46 -8.28 2.17
N GLU A 111 -4.45 -8.93 2.81
CA GLU A 111 -5.35 -9.87 2.16
C GLU A 111 -6.31 -9.17 1.20
N ALA A 112 -6.93 -8.06 1.62
CA ALA A 112 -7.89 -7.30 0.82
C ALA A 112 -7.32 -6.85 -0.52
N TYR A 113 -6.06 -6.44 -0.55
CA TYR A 113 -5.37 -6.06 -1.78
C TYR A 113 -4.55 -7.19 -2.41
N GLY A 114 -4.57 -8.39 -1.81
CA GLY A 114 -3.85 -9.55 -2.31
C GLY A 114 -2.36 -9.32 -2.42
N LEU A 115 -1.78 -8.54 -1.49
CA LEU A 115 -0.35 -8.30 -1.43
C LEU A 115 0.37 -9.63 -1.18
N GLN A 116 1.35 -9.93 -2.01
CA GLN A 116 2.10 -11.18 -1.89
C GLN A 116 3.14 -11.06 -0.77
N VAL A 117 2.93 -11.77 0.35
CA VAL A 117 3.96 -11.95 1.39
C VAL A 117 4.99 -12.94 0.86
N ILE A 118 6.26 -12.52 0.78
CA ILE A 118 7.37 -13.30 0.20
C ILE A 118 8.36 -13.78 1.25
N ALA A 119 8.33 -13.21 2.46
CA ALA A 119 9.06 -13.69 3.63
C ALA A 119 8.27 -13.36 4.90
N GLY A 120 8.36 -14.22 5.93
CA GLY A 120 7.62 -14.03 7.18
C GLY A 120 6.11 -14.11 7.04
N ARG A 121 5.37 -13.17 7.67
CA ARG A 121 3.89 -13.13 7.68
C ARG A 121 3.35 -11.70 7.65
N GLY A 122 2.06 -11.56 7.35
CA GLY A 122 1.30 -10.34 7.57
C GLY A 122 0.91 -10.12 9.02
N PHE A 123 0.21 -9.02 9.30
CA PHE A 123 -0.44 -8.80 10.59
C PHE A 123 -1.57 -9.82 10.80
N SER A 124 -1.76 -10.25 12.05
CA SER A 124 -2.85 -11.16 12.41
C SER A 124 -3.17 -11.07 13.89
N GLU A 125 -4.46 -11.05 14.21
CA GLU A 125 -4.92 -11.10 15.60
C GLU A 125 -4.64 -12.46 16.28
N GLU A 126 -4.36 -13.51 15.49
CA GLU A 126 -4.11 -14.86 16.02
C GLU A 126 -2.77 -15.00 16.74
N TYR A 127 -1.78 -14.18 16.38
CA TYR A 127 -0.42 -14.24 16.96
C TYR A 127 -0.21 -13.25 18.11
N GLY A 128 -1.29 -12.69 18.65
CA GLY A 128 -1.24 -11.72 19.74
C GLY A 128 -1.14 -10.27 19.24
N ASP A 129 -0.46 -9.43 20.00
CA ASP A 129 -0.38 -8.00 19.72
C ASP A 129 0.72 -7.68 18.68
N ASP A 130 0.31 -7.37 17.46
CA ASP A 130 1.18 -6.94 16.37
C ASP A 130 1.37 -5.41 16.31
N VAL A 131 0.92 -4.65 17.32
CA VAL A 131 1.00 -3.18 17.34
C VAL A 131 2.45 -2.68 17.21
N ASP A 132 3.42 -3.40 17.79
CA ASP A 132 4.84 -3.07 17.73
C ASP A 132 5.59 -3.77 16.57
N LYS A 133 4.86 -4.17 15.54
CA LYS A 133 5.42 -4.90 14.40
C LYS A 133 5.32 -4.09 13.11
N LEU A 134 6.21 -4.44 12.16
CA LEU A 134 6.26 -3.87 10.82
C LEU A 134 6.15 -4.97 9.76
N VAL A 135 5.44 -4.66 8.68
CA VAL A 135 5.55 -5.37 7.41
C VAL A 135 6.09 -4.39 6.39
N ILE A 136 7.12 -4.77 5.65
CA ILE A 136 7.82 -3.87 4.73
C ILE A 136 7.85 -4.45 3.31
N ASN A 137 8.08 -3.61 2.30
CA ASN A 137 8.24 -4.10 0.93
C ASN A 137 9.72 -4.38 0.59
N GLU A 138 10.00 -5.07 -0.53
CA GLU A 138 11.35 -5.41 -0.97
C GLU A 138 12.24 -4.17 -1.14
N THR A 139 11.69 -3.07 -1.61
CA THR A 139 12.43 -1.81 -1.75
C THR A 139 12.86 -1.27 -0.38
N ALA A 140 12.03 -1.40 0.66
CA ALA A 140 12.42 -1.02 2.03
C ALA A 140 13.50 -1.95 2.59
N VAL A 141 13.45 -3.26 2.30
CA VAL A 141 14.52 -4.23 2.67
C VAL A 141 15.87 -3.78 2.12
N ARG A 142 15.92 -3.50 0.81
CA ARG A 142 17.14 -3.00 0.15
C ARG A 142 17.63 -1.69 0.75
N ASN A 143 16.73 -0.76 1.03
CA ASN A 143 17.08 0.54 1.59
C ASN A 143 17.58 0.47 3.04
N LEU A 144 17.10 -0.51 3.81
CA LEU A 144 17.64 -0.79 5.18
C LEU A 144 19.01 -1.49 5.14
N GLY A 145 19.46 -1.92 3.95
CA GLY A 145 20.76 -2.56 3.77
C GLY A 145 20.80 -4.04 4.12
N PHE A 146 19.66 -4.73 4.12
CA PHE A 146 19.62 -6.19 4.24
C PHE A 146 20.01 -6.87 2.93
N ALA A 147 20.72 -7.99 3.02
CA ALA A 147 21.16 -8.75 1.85
C ALA A 147 20.04 -9.62 1.24
N SER A 148 19.03 -9.99 2.04
CA SER A 148 17.88 -10.77 1.59
C SER A 148 16.62 -10.42 2.36
N ASN A 149 15.47 -10.85 1.84
CA ASN A 149 14.18 -10.65 2.49
C ASN A 149 14.09 -11.46 3.81
N ASP A 150 14.67 -12.65 3.83
CA ASP A 150 14.68 -13.51 5.03
C ASP A 150 15.56 -12.93 6.15
N GLU A 151 16.68 -12.26 5.82
CA GLU A 151 17.51 -11.57 6.78
C GLU A 151 16.78 -10.45 7.52
N ALA A 152 15.82 -9.81 6.86
CA ALA A 152 15.05 -8.73 7.45
C ALA A 152 14.08 -9.20 8.55
N ILE A 153 13.63 -10.47 8.48
CA ILE A 153 12.64 -11.00 9.43
C ILE A 153 13.25 -11.11 10.83
N GLY A 154 12.52 -10.54 11.80
CA GLY A 154 12.95 -10.50 13.21
C GLY A 154 13.85 -9.33 13.57
N GLU A 155 14.40 -8.63 12.59
CA GLU A 155 15.26 -7.47 12.80
C GLU A 155 14.49 -6.25 13.30
N LEU A 156 15.18 -5.36 14.00
CA LEU A 156 14.61 -4.18 14.63
C LEU A 156 14.89 -2.92 13.81
N VAL A 157 13.85 -2.13 13.63
CA VAL A 157 13.89 -0.82 12.97
C VAL A 157 13.57 0.27 13.99
N THR A 158 14.43 1.25 14.11
CA THR A 158 14.14 2.48 14.83
C THR A 158 13.28 3.36 13.95
N VAL A 159 12.01 3.51 14.32
CA VAL A 159 11.03 4.33 13.63
C VAL A 159 10.93 5.68 14.32
N GLU A 160 10.97 6.76 13.55
CA GLU A 160 10.77 8.09 14.08
C GLU A 160 9.37 8.19 14.72
N CYS A 161 9.28 8.89 15.85
CA CYS A 161 8.05 9.07 16.62
C CYS A 161 7.52 7.81 17.34
N THR A 162 8.34 6.78 17.51
CA THR A 162 8.03 5.63 18.39
C THR A 162 9.02 5.55 19.53
N ASP A 163 8.53 5.18 20.73
CA ASP A 163 9.37 5.10 21.94
C ASP A 163 10.35 3.92 21.90
N ALA A 164 10.01 2.87 21.17
CA ALA A 164 10.81 1.66 21.05
C ALA A 164 10.96 1.23 19.59
N PRO A 165 12.07 0.53 19.26
CA PRO A 165 12.23 -0.08 17.94
C PRO A 165 11.13 -1.09 17.65
N MET A 166 10.74 -1.18 16.39
CA MET A 166 9.71 -2.08 15.90
C MET A 166 10.33 -3.27 15.17
N GLN A 167 9.74 -4.45 15.33
CA GLN A 167 10.25 -5.67 14.72
C GLN A 167 9.60 -5.92 13.36
N ILE A 168 10.43 -6.26 12.37
CA ILE A 168 9.94 -6.70 11.04
C ILE A 168 9.44 -8.13 11.16
N ILE A 169 8.16 -8.37 10.84
CA ILE A 169 7.53 -9.70 10.86
C ILE A 169 7.25 -10.24 9.46
N GLY A 170 7.26 -9.38 8.46
CA GLY A 170 6.98 -9.80 7.10
C GLY A 170 7.55 -8.87 6.05
N VAL A 171 7.77 -9.46 4.88
CA VAL A 171 8.14 -8.73 3.65
C VAL A 171 7.12 -9.03 2.59
N VAL A 172 6.54 -7.97 2.01
CA VAL A 172 5.68 -8.06 0.84
C VAL A 172 6.45 -7.73 -0.42
N LYS A 173 6.06 -8.36 -1.52
CA LYS A 173 6.60 -8.03 -2.85
C LYS A 173 6.35 -6.57 -3.17
N ASP A 174 7.27 -5.95 -3.92
CA ASP A 174 7.06 -4.59 -4.41
C ASP A 174 5.78 -4.50 -5.24
N TYR A 175 4.99 -3.47 -4.99
CA TYR A 175 3.75 -3.14 -5.71
C TYR A 175 3.70 -1.65 -6.01
N HIS A 176 2.91 -1.28 -7.01
CA HIS A 176 2.73 0.13 -7.37
C HIS A 176 1.71 0.81 -6.45
N GLN A 177 2.23 1.47 -5.41
CA GLN A 177 1.40 2.30 -4.54
C GLN A 177 0.90 3.57 -5.26
N GLN A 178 1.71 4.07 -6.18
CA GLN A 178 1.43 5.24 -7.01
C GLN A 178 1.28 4.85 -8.49
N ALA A 179 1.31 5.84 -9.37
CA ALA A 179 1.23 5.61 -10.81
C ALA A 179 2.35 4.69 -11.32
N LEU A 180 2.04 3.82 -12.29
CA LEU A 180 2.98 2.90 -12.94
C LEU A 180 4.24 3.56 -13.52
N SER A 181 4.19 4.86 -13.80
CA SER A 181 5.34 5.65 -14.28
C SER A 181 6.37 5.96 -13.20
N LYS A 182 6.04 5.75 -11.92
CA LYS A 182 6.93 5.98 -10.79
C LYS A 182 7.63 4.67 -10.39
N ASN A 183 8.86 4.79 -9.92
CA ASN A 183 9.59 3.66 -9.34
C ASN A 183 8.91 3.18 -8.05
N TYR A 184 9.18 1.94 -7.65
CA TYR A 184 8.78 1.44 -6.35
C TYR A 184 9.39 2.28 -5.22
N THR A 185 8.56 2.68 -4.29
CA THR A 185 8.99 3.44 -3.10
C THR A 185 9.16 2.51 -1.90
N PRO A 186 10.05 2.84 -0.95
CA PRO A 186 10.20 2.05 0.26
C PRO A 186 9.02 2.28 1.20
N ILE A 187 8.17 1.27 1.36
CA ILE A 187 6.94 1.32 2.15
C ILE A 187 7.09 0.47 3.40
N MET A 188 6.67 1.02 4.53
CA MET A 188 6.51 0.32 5.80
C MET A 188 5.03 0.35 6.19
N LEU A 189 4.42 -0.83 6.23
CA LEU A 189 3.09 -1.02 6.80
C LEU A 189 3.21 -1.07 8.30
N ILE A 190 2.41 -0.28 8.99
CA ILE A 190 2.37 -0.18 10.45
C ILE A 190 0.95 -0.47 10.93
N HIS A 191 0.84 -1.15 12.08
CA HIS A 191 -0.46 -1.41 12.66
C HIS A 191 -1.21 -0.11 12.98
N LYS A 192 -2.49 -0.07 12.67
CA LYS A 192 -3.37 1.11 12.79
C LYS A 192 -3.37 1.79 14.16
N ASP A 193 -3.13 1.02 15.23
CA ASP A 193 -3.20 1.49 16.61
C ASP A 193 -1.82 1.91 17.17
N LYS A 194 -0.74 1.86 16.36
CA LYS A 194 0.61 2.19 16.83
C LYS A 194 0.86 3.68 16.96
N ILE A 195 0.37 4.45 16.01
CA ILE A 195 0.61 5.90 15.95
C ILE A 195 -0.74 6.62 15.84
N ASP A 196 -1.21 7.22 16.93
CA ASP A 196 -2.53 7.84 17.05
C ASP A 196 -2.80 8.95 16.03
N TRP A 197 -1.76 9.71 15.66
CA TRP A 197 -1.92 10.80 14.70
C TRP A 197 -1.85 10.35 13.24
N LEU A 198 -1.52 9.08 12.97
CA LEU A 198 -1.48 8.52 11.61
C LEU A 198 -2.91 8.09 11.22
N PRO A 199 -3.62 8.86 10.40
CA PRO A 199 -5.04 8.63 10.22
C PRO A 199 -5.32 7.45 9.31
N GLN A 200 -6.31 6.66 9.67
CA GLN A 200 -7.02 5.80 8.73
C GLN A 200 -8.04 6.67 7.99
N ARG A 201 -7.91 6.75 6.67
CA ARG A 201 -8.77 7.60 5.84
C ARG A 201 -9.65 6.83 4.87
N TYR A 202 -9.39 5.55 4.72
CA TYR A 202 -10.03 4.72 3.72
C TYR A 202 -10.62 3.46 4.34
N ILE A 203 -11.80 3.08 3.87
CA ILE A 203 -12.33 1.73 3.98
C ILE A 203 -12.39 1.16 2.58
N SER A 204 -11.76 0.02 2.40
CA SER A 204 -11.74 -0.75 1.16
C SER A 204 -12.61 -1.99 1.34
N ILE A 205 -13.64 -2.12 0.54
CA ILE A 205 -14.63 -3.18 0.58
C ILE A 205 -14.42 -4.06 -0.65
N VAL A 206 -13.93 -5.27 -0.44
CA VAL A 206 -13.79 -6.25 -1.51
C VAL A 206 -15.07 -7.03 -1.63
N MET A 207 -15.66 -7.02 -2.81
CA MET A 207 -16.91 -7.72 -3.07
C MET A 207 -16.65 -9.13 -3.61
N THR A 208 -17.51 -10.06 -3.26
CA THR A 208 -17.49 -11.40 -3.85
C THR A 208 -17.82 -11.30 -5.34
N SER A 209 -17.09 -12.02 -6.19
CA SER A 209 -17.38 -12.10 -7.62
C SER A 209 -18.71 -12.83 -7.86
N GLY A 210 -19.81 -12.12 -7.67
CA GLY A 210 -21.15 -12.55 -8.03
C GLY A 210 -21.61 -11.72 -9.21
N ASN A 211 -22.01 -12.35 -10.29
CA ASN A 211 -22.64 -11.67 -11.41
C ASN A 211 -23.88 -10.93 -10.86
N PRO A 212 -23.93 -9.60 -10.84
CA PRO A 212 -25.14 -8.88 -10.45
C PRO A 212 -26.19 -9.21 -11.51
N ARG A 213 -27.19 -10.02 -11.15
CA ARG A 213 -28.38 -10.22 -11.95
C ARG A 213 -29.26 -8.99 -11.90
#